data_6eb0fa715b3ae4e33d7fecf12ffef010
#
_entry.id   6eb0fa715b3ae4e33d7fecf12ffef010
#
_cell.length_a   1.000
_cell.length_b   1.000
_cell.length_c   1.000
_cell.angle_alpha   90.00
_cell.angle_beta   90.00
_cell.angle_gamma   90.00
#
_symmetry.space_group_name_H-M   'P 1'
#
loop_
_entity.id
_entity.type
_entity.pdbx_description
1 polymer ?
#
loop_
_entity_poly.entity_id
_entity_poly.type
_entity_poly.pdbx_seq_one_letter_code
_entity_poly.pdbx_strand_id
1 'polypeptide(L)'
;PLLYETIEQEEGREEKIRKGASSKSKNKEAEIFEILDFLLEHRKKIINNHVEAEKKEKILNALLPLKVNKDIQDKLAEIEQENDLVLLSKFNIMIHENLREEPTAFIYEKIGTKFSHYFFDEFQDTSLLQWQNFLPLRDHAVSQEHMSFTLVGDPKQSIYRFRGGDSQLMLDIINKKEISPVFAQLENLENNYRSAKNIVDFNNHLYQYLAQFTEKEHQEIFGSGSLQAAKSNMEGRVRIN
;
A
#
# COMPACT_ATOMS: atom_id res chain seq x y z
N PRO A 1 31.80 6.35 0.19
CA PRO A 1 30.79 7.21 0.81
C PRO A 1 31.26 7.73 2.18
N LEU A 2 31.58 6.83 3.13
CA LEU A 2 31.99 7.18 4.50
C LEU A 2 33.25 8.07 4.59
N LEU A 3 34.20 7.95 3.66
CA LEU A 3 35.44 8.75 3.66
C LEU A 3 35.16 10.23 3.29
N TYR A 4 34.15 10.47 2.49
CA TYR A 4 33.80 11.83 2.03
C TYR A 4 32.98 12.62 3.05
N GLU A 5 32.07 11.97 3.78
CA GLU A 5 31.30 12.62 4.86
C GLU A 5 32.22 13.14 5.97
N THR A 6 33.31 12.43 6.25
CA THR A 6 34.24 12.79 7.31
C THR A 6 35.28 13.85 6.91
N ILE A 7 35.50 14.11 5.61
CA ILE A 7 36.31 15.23 5.13
C ILE A 7 35.52 16.55 5.12
N GLU A 8 34.20 16.48 5.01
CA GLU A 8 33.31 17.65 5.10
C GLU A 8 33.08 18.14 6.54
N GLN A 9 33.28 17.29 7.55
CA GLN A 9 33.26 17.71 8.94
C GLN A 9 34.57 18.42 9.30
N GLU A 10 34.50 19.61 9.87
CA GLU A 10 35.68 20.37 10.26
C GLU A 10 36.55 19.65 11.32
N GLU A 11 35.89 18.93 12.21
CA GLU A 11 36.52 18.18 13.30
C GLU A 11 37.19 16.89 12.77
N GLY A 12 38.50 16.83 12.90
CA GLY A 12 39.32 15.68 12.45
C GLY A 12 39.70 15.66 10.97
N ARG A 13 39.31 16.68 10.16
CA ARG A 13 39.63 16.82 8.74
C ARG A 13 41.15 16.74 8.48
N GLU A 14 41.93 17.54 9.22
CA GLU A 14 43.39 17.59 9.06
C GLU A 14 44.04 16.23 9.37
N GLU A 15 43.64 15.58 10.44
CA GLU A 15 44.22 14.30 10.84
C GLU A 15 43.98 13.19 9.80
N LYS A 16 42.81 13.19 9.16
CA LYS A 16 42.49 12.21 8.10
C LYS A 16 43.26 12.44 6.81
N ILE A 17 43.46 13.71 6.43
CA ILE A 17 44.28 14.06 5.29
C ILE A 17 45.74 13.65 5.54
N ARG A 18 46.24 13.89 6.74
CA ARG A 18 47.59 13.49 7.15
C ARG A 18 47.78 11.99 7.14
N LYS A 19 46.79 11.22 7.62
CA LYS A 19 46.85 9.74 7.62
C LYS A 19 46.80 9.16 6.21
N GLY A 20 46.12 9.81 5.26
CA GLY A 20 46.02 9.40 3.85
C GLY A 20 47.21 9.83 2.98
N ALA A 21 48.06 10.72 3.45
CA ALA A 21 49.14 11.28 2.67
C ALA A 21 50.33 10.32 2.47
N SER A 22 50.76 10.17 1.23
CA SER A 22 52.00 9.42 0.92
C SER A 22 53.23 10.21 1.40
N SER A 23 54.40 9.55 1.51
CA SER A 23 55.66 10.21 1.91
C SER A 23 56.06 11.37 1.01
N LYS A 24 55.65 11.36 -0.27
CA LYS A 24 55.93 12.45 -1.24
C LYS A 24 54.98 13.63 -1.07
N SER A 25 53.77 13.44 -0.55
CA SER A 25 52.80 14.53 -0.36
C SER A 25 52.93 15.22 0.99
N LYS A 26 53.65 14.66 1.97
CA LYS A 26 53.88 15.32 3.26
C LYS A 26 54.62 16.68 3.13
N ASN A 27 55.49 16.83 2.15
CA ASN A 27 56.22 18.10 1.91
C ASN A 27 55.35 19.18 1.28
N LYS A 28 54.10 18.86 0.83
CA LYS A 28 53.16 19.76 0.20
C LYS A 28 51.88 19.94 1.02
N GLU A 29 51.94 19.60 2.28
CA GLU A 29 50.75 19.60 3.17
C GLU A 29 50.13 21.01 3.27
N ALA A 30 50.95 22.04 3.41
CA ALA A 30 50.48 23.42 3.48
C ALA A 30 49.77 23.86 2.18
N GLU A 31 50.34 23.52 1.01
CA GLU A 31 49.73 23.81 -0.30
C GLU A 31 48.39 23.07 -0.47
N ILE A 32 48.27 21.84 0.04
CA ILE A 32 47.04 21.06 -0.01
C ILE A 32 45.95 21.71 0.84
N PHE A 33 46.27 22.18 2.04
CA PHE A 33 45.31 22.84 2.92
C PHE A 33 44.85 24.18 2.35
N GLU A 34 45.72 24.93 1.69
CA GLU A 34 45.36 26.21 1.06
C GLU A 34 44.29 26.05 -0.02
N ILE A 35 44.34 24.96 -0.80
CA ILE A 35 43.40 24.74 -1.91
C ILE A 35 42.20 23.84 -1.50
N LEU A 36 42.21 23.27 -0.30
CA LEU A 36 41.23 22.25 0.11
C LEU A 36 39.80 22.82 0.12
N ASP A 37 39.58 23.97 0.71
CA ASP A 37 38.26 24.59 0.80
C ASP A 37 37.70 24.92 -0.59
N PHE A 38 38.53 25.39 -1.50
CA PHE A 38 38.18 25.58 -2.89
C PHE A 38 37.74 24.30 -3.58
N LEU A 39 38.47 23.20 -3.37
CA LEU A 39 38.15 21.90 -3.94
C LEU A 39 36.83 21.33 -3.37
N LEU A 40 36.60 21.49 -2.07
CA LEU A 40 35.38 21.04 -1.41
C LEU A 40 34.14 21.83 -1.89
N GLU A 41 34.29 23.16 -2.06
CA GLU A 41 33.21 23.98 -2.62
C GLU A 41 32.85 23.57 -4.04
N HIS A 42 33.87 23.35 -4.89
CA HIS A 42 33.66 22.90 -6.26
C HIS A 42 33.05 21.52 -6.34
N ARG A 43 33.47 20.59 -5.46
CA ARG A 43 32.85 19.27 -5.33
C ARG A 43 31.36 19.39 -4.98
N LYS A 44 30.99 20.23 -4.00
CA LYS A 44 29.59 20.49 -3.64
C LYS A 44 28.78 20.98 -4.84
N LYS A 45 29.33 21.95 -5.60
CA LYS A 45 28.68 22.47 -6.81
C LYS A 45 28.46 21.38 -7.86
N ILE A 46 29.46 20.52 -8.09
CA ILE A 46 29.35 19.41 -9.04
C ILE A 46 28.26 18.41 -8.61
N ILE A 47 28.25 18.00 -7.34
CA ILE A 47 27.25 17.07 -6.81
C ILE A 47 25.84 17.69 -6.93
N ASN A 48 25.67 18.92 -6.50
CA ASN A 48 24.38 19.61 -6.57
C ASN A 48 23.87 19.73 -8.02
N ASN A 49 24.76 20.10 -8.94
CA ASN A 49 24.40 20.20 -10.37
C ASN A 49 24.03 18.83 -10.95
N HIS A 50 24.71 17.77 -10.55
CA HIS A 50 24.38 16.41 -10.98
C HIS A 50 23.02 15.97 -10.46
N VAL A 51 22.74 16.18 -9.18
CA VAL A 51 21.44 15.88 -8.57
C VAL A 51 20.31 16.67 -9.25
N GLU A 52 20.53 17.96 -9.52
CA GLU A 52 19.53 18.77 -10.23
C GLU A 52 19.34 18.33 -11.69
N ALA A 53 20.40 17.90 -12.37
CA ALA A 53 20.29 17.35 -13.71
C ALA A 53 19.49 16.04 -13.73
N GLU A 54 19.76 15.11 -12.80
CA GLU A 54 18.99 13.87 -12.67
C GLU A 54 17.50 14.11 -12.35
N LYS A 55 17.22 15.08 -11.46
CA LYS A 55 15.82 15.46 -11.17
C LYS A 55 15.11 15.98 -12.41
N LYS A 56 15.77 16.88 -13.15
CA LYS A 56 15.21 17.42 -14.39
C LYS A 56 14.97 16.35 -15.45
N GLU A 57 15.89 15.42 -15.60
CA GLU A 57 15.73 14.30 -16.52
C GLU A 57 14.52 13.40 -16.13
N LYS A 58 14.37 13.06 -14.84
CA LYS A 58 13.21 12.31 -14.36
C LYS A 58 11.89 13.04 -14.61
N ILE A 59 11.87 14.37 -14.40
CA ILE A 59 10.69 15.21 -14.69
C ILE A 59 10.38 15.16 -16.20
N LEU A 60 11.38 15.38 -17.05
CA LEU A 60 11.19 15.36 -18.51
C LEU A 60 10.64 14.02 -18.99
N ASN A 61 11.16 12.91 -18.47
CA ASN A 61 10.70 11.57 -18.82
C ASN A 61 9.25 11.31 -18.36
N ALA A 62 8.77 11.99 -17.32
CA ALA A 62 7.40 11.89 -16.84
C ALA A 62 6.43 12.82 -17.58
N LEU A 63 6.89 13.89 -18.23
CA LEU A 63 6.02 14.90 -18.85
C LEU A 63 5.15 14.34 -19.97
N LEU A 64 5.71 13.51 -20.86
CA LEU A 64 4.94 12.93 -21.98
C LEU A 64 3.84 11.98 -21.49
N PRO A 65 4.10 11.00 -20.60
CA PRO A 65 3.05 10.17 -20.02
C PRO A 65 1.98 10.98 -19.29
N LEU A 66 2.36 12.02 -18.55
CA LEU A 66 1.41 12.89 -17.86
C LEU A 66 0.53 13.67 -18.84
N LYS A 67 1.12 14.21 -19.92
CA LYS A 67 0.36 14.90 -20.97
C LYS A 67 -0.62 13.97 -21.66
N VAL A 68 -0.19 12.78 -22.04
CA VAL A 68 -1.08 11.77 -22.66
C VAL A 68 -2.22 11.39 -21.72
N ASN A 69 -1.92 11.16 -20.43
CA ASN A 69 -2.96 10.85 -19.44
C ASN A 69 -3.97 11.99 -19.33
N LYS A 70 -3.48 13.24 -19.27
CA LYS A 70 -4.38 14.40 -19.25
C LYS A 70 -5.27 14.47 -20.48
N ASP A 71 -4.71 14.31 -21.68
CA ASP A 71 -5.47 14.38 -22.95
C ASP A 71 -6.55 13.27 -23.01
N ILE A 72 -6.24 12.07 -22.47
CA ILE A 72 -7.21 10.99 -22.33
C ILE A 72 -8.35 11.38 -21.37
N GLN A 73 -8.03 11.95 -20.21
CA GLN A 73 -9.02 12.39 -19.25
C GLN A 73 -9.91 13.50 -19.80
N ASP A 74 -9.32 14.46 -20.49
CA ASP A 74 -10.05 15.57 -21.13
C ASP A 74 -11.02 15.02 -22.20
N LYS A 75 -10.57 14.04 -23.03
CA LYS A 75 -11.42 13.40 -24.04
C LYS A 75 -12.51 12.52 -23.44
N LEU A 76 -12.22 11.82 -22.32
CA LEU A 76 -13.24 11.05 -21.62
C LEU A 76 -14.33 11.98 -21.05
N ALA A 77 -13.95 13.13 -20.48
CA ALA A 77 -14.91 14.10 -19.97
C ALA A 77 -15.80 14.67 -21.09
N GLU A 78 -15.24 14.93 -22.27
CA GLU A 78 -16.00 15.36 -23.46
C GLU A 78 -17.04 14.29 -23.89
N ILE A 79 -16.61 13.01 -23.96
CA ILE A 79 -17.50 11.90 -24.33
C ILE A 79 -18.62 11.71 -23.30
N GLU A 80 -18.33 11.83 -22.01
CA GLU A 80 -19.32 11.75 -20.95
C GLU A 80 -20.38 12.86 -21.09
N GLN A 81 -19.91 14.08 -21.37
CA GLN A 81 -20.82 15.23 -21.54
C GLN A 81 -21.67 15.11 -22.82
N GLU A 82 -21.06 14.69 -23.94
CA GLU A 82 -21.78 14.53 -25.23
C GLU A 82 -22.85 13.44 -25.19
N ASN A 83 -22.65 12.39 -24.38
CA ASN A 83 -23.54 11.23 -24.34
C ASN A 83 -24.38 11.14 -23.07
N ASP A 84 -24.30 12.12 -22.17
CA ASP A 84 -24.96 12.13 -20.86
C ASP A 84 -24.67 10.84 -20.06
N LEU A 85 -23.39 10.46 -20.00
CA LEU A 85 -22.90 9.27 -19.35
C LEU A 85 -22.03 9.61 -18.14
N VAL A 86 -22.02 8.75 -17.14
CA VAL A 86 -21.09 8.79 -16.03
C VAL A 86 -20.34 7.47 -15.93
N LEU A 87 -19.01 7.53 -15.94
CA LEU A 87 -18.19 6.34 -15.79
C LEU A 87 -18.33 5.75 -14.37
N LEU A 88 -18.47 4.43 -14.28
CA LEU A 88 -18.55 3.72 -12.99
C LEU A 88 -17.38 4.04 -12.05
N SER A 89 -16.19 4.27 -12.60
CA SER A 89 -15.00 4.66 -11.82
C SER A 89 -15.15 5.99 -11.09
N LYS A 90 -16.01 6.88 -11.55
CA LYS A 90 -16.30 8.18 -10.92
C LYS A 90 -17.33 8.11 -9.80
N PHE A 91 -18.16 7.06 -9.75
CA PHE A 91 -19.22 6.96 -8.73
C PHE A 91 -18.70 7.03 -7.31
N ASN A 92 -17.61 6.33 -7.01
CA ASN A 92 -17.04 6.34 -5.66
C ASN A 92 -16.54 7.73 -5.26
N ILE A 93 -15.98 8.49 -6.21
CA ILE A 93 -15.51 9.87 -5.98
C ILE A 93 -16.71 10.79 -5.75
N MET A 94 -17.72 10.71 -6.61
CA MET A 94 -18.94 11.52 -6.49
C MET A 94 -19.67 11.28 -5.15
N ILE A 95 -19.77 10.01 -4.75
CA ILE A 95 -20.35 9.64 -3.45
C ILE A 95 -19.50 10.25 -2.32
N HIS A 96 -18.19 10.11 -2.38
CA HIS A 96 -17.28 10.61 -1.37
C HIS A 96 -17.36 12.14 -1.21
N GLU A 97 -17.37 12.87 -2.31
CA GLU A 97 -17.49 14.33 -2.31
C GLU A 97 -18.83 14.79 -1.69
N ASN A 98 -19.94 14.16 -2.11
CA ASN A 98 -21.25 14.48 -1.54
C ASN A 98 -21.35 14.17 -0.04
N LEU A 99 -20.70 13.09 0.42
CA LEU A 99 -20.68 12.71 1.84
C LEU A 99 -19.85 13.65 2.70
N ARG A 100 -18.79 14.25 2.14
CA ARG A 100 -17.98 15.25 2.86
C ARG A 100 -18.75 16.54 3.13
N GLU A 101 -19.61 16.94 2.20
CA GLU A 101 -20.41 18.17 2.33
C GLU A 101 -21.61 17.97 3.24
N GLU A 102 -22.21 16.78 3.25
CA GLU A 102 -23.36 16.42 4.10
C GLU A 102 -23.09 15.08 4.83
N PRO A 103 -22.46 15.09 6.03
CA PRO A 103 -22.11 13.88 6.78
C PRO A 103 -23.30 12.98 7.15
N THR A 104 -24.51 13.54 7.21
CA THR A 104 -25.77 12.82 7.42
C THR A 104 -26.54 12.68 6.12
N ALA A 105 -25.81 12.40 5.02
CA ALA A 105 -26.40 12.36 3.71
C ALA A 105 -27.69 11.52 3.72
N PHE A 106 -28.76 12.13 3.25
CA PHE A 106 -30.09 11.54 3.05
C PHE A 106 -30.06 10.14 2.42
N ILE A 107 -29.03 9.86 1.62
CA ILE A 107 -28.85 8.55 0.98
C ILE A 107 -28.63 7.44 2.01
N TYR A 108 -27.85 7.69 3.09
CA TYR A 108 -27.60 6.69 4.14
C TYR A 108 -28.80 6.52 5.05
N GLU A 109 -29.50 7.59 5.39
CA GLU A 109 -30.76 7.51 6.12
C GLU A 109 -31.73 6.64 5.33
N LYS A 110 -31.87 6.89 4.03
CA LYS A 110 -32.76 6.14 3.16
C LYS A 110 -32.35 4.66 3.00
N ILE A 111 -31.06 4.36 2.92
CA ILE A 111 -30.55 2.99 2.86
C ILE A 111 -30.74 2.31 4.23
N GLY A 112 -30.39 2.97 5.32
CA GLY A 112 -30.49 2.45 6.68
C GLY A 112 -31.93 2.18 7.13
N THR A 113 -32.90 2.90 6.61
CA THR A 113 -34.33 2.59 6.86
C THR A 113 -34.84 1.41 6.04
N LYS A 114 -34.14 1.04 4.97
CA LYS A 114 -34.56 -0.02 4.04
C LYS A 114 -33.89 -1.37 4.33
N PHE A 115 -32.65 -1.35 4.78
CA PHE A 115 -31.83 -2.56 5.00
C PHE A 115 -31.29 -2.57 6.43
N SER A 116 -31.40 -3.72 7.09
CA SER A 116 -30.94 -3.91 8.47
C SER A 116 -29.65 -4.76 8.54
N HIS A 117 -29.34 -5.52 7.48
CA HIS A 117 -28.20 -6.42 7.44
C HIS A 117 -27.38 -6.16 6.19
N TYR A 118 -26.09 -5.94 6.39
CA TYR A 118 -25.15 -5.63 5.32
C TYR A 118 -24.10 -6.72 5.26
N PHE A 119 -23.86 -7.26 4.05
CA PHE A 119 -22.84 -8.27 3.76
C PHE A 119 -21.95 -7.77 2.64
N PHE A 120 -20.64 -7.69 2.91
CA PHE A 120 -19.63 -7.34 1.93
C PHE A 120 -18.75 -8.56 1.70
N ASP A 121 -18.82 -9.13 0.51
CA ASP A 121 -17.99 -10.24 0.08
C ASP A 121 -16.74 -9.72 -0.66
N GLU A 122 -15.69 -10.54 -0.73
CA GLU A 122 -14.41 -10.21 -1.37
C GLU A 122 -13.80 -8.90 -0.84
N PHE A 123 -13.93 -8.65 0.47
CA PHE A 123 -13.57 -7.37 1.09
C PHE A 123 -12.09 -7.01 0.89
N GLN A 124 -11.19 -7.98 0.71
CA GLN A 124 -9.76 -7.76 0.43
C GLN A 124 -9.50 -6.95 -0.85
N ASP A 125 -10.47 -6.89 -1.76
CA ASP A 125 -10.36 -6.13 -3.01
C ASP A 125 -11.04 -4.76 -2.95
N THR A 126 -11.55 -4.37 -1.78
CA THR A 126 -12.16 -3.06 -1.53
C THR A 126 -11.08 -1.98 -1.48
N SER A 127 -11.33 -0.85 -2.17
CA SER A 127 -10.44 0.31 -2.09
C SER A 127 -10.70 1.15 -0.83
N LEU A 128 -9.69 1.92 -0.40
CA LEU A 128 -9.84 2.84 0.73
C LEU A 128 -11.01 3.81 0.54
N LEU A 129 -11.19 4.35 -0.68
CA LEU A 129 -12.28 5.26 -0.99
C LEU A 129 -13.66 4.59 -0.84
N GLN A 130 -13.80 3.35 -1.34
CA GLN A 130 -15.03 2.57 -1.16
C GLN A 130 -15.32 2.33 0.32
N TRP A 131 -14.29 1.90 1.08
CA TRP A 131 -14.43 1.68 2.51
C TRP A 131 -14.88 2.95 3.25
N GLN A 132 -14.24 4.08 2.98
CA GLN A 132 -14.62 5.38 3.56
C GLN A 132 -16.07 5.74 3.27
N ASN A 133 -16.57 5.45 2.08
CA ASN A 133 -17.97 5.66 1.73
C ASN A 133 -18.93 4.74 2.52
N PHE A 134 -18.49 3.57 2.98
CA PHE A 134 -19.32 2.66 3.79
C PHE A 134 -19.24 2.91 5.30
N LEU A 135 -18.26 3.67 5.78
CA LEU A 135 -18.10 3.92 7.21
C LEU A 135 -19.35 4.47 7.90
N PRO A 136 -20.05 5.49 7.38
CA PRO A 136 -21.27 5.98 8.00
C PRO A 136 -22.37 4.93 8.09
N LEU A 137 -22.48 4.05 7.09
CA LEU A 137 -23.46 2.95 7.07
C LEU A 137 -23.07 1.85 8.08
N ARG A 138 -21.78 1.52 8.19
CA ARG A 138 -21.25 0.64 9.22
C ARG A 138 -21.57 1.17 10.61
N ASP A 139 -21.24 2.41 10.88
CA ASP A 139 -21.38 3.02 12.20
C ASP A 139 -22.85 3.08 12.61
N HIS A 140 -23.74 3.38 11.67
CA HIS A 140 -25.18 3.31 11.89
C HIS A 140 -25.60 1.87 12.22
N ALA A 141 -25.22 0.89 11.41
CA ALA A 141 -25.63 -0.50 11.59
C ALA A 141 -25.16 -1.08 12.93
N VAL A 142 -23.89 -0.82 13.32
CA VAL A 142 -23.33 -1.36 14.58
C VAL A 142 -23.85 -0.63 15.82
N SER A 143 -24.47 0.53 15.67
CA SER A 143 -25.11 1.25 16.78
C SER A 143 -26.52 0.76 17.11
N GLN A 144 -27.09 -0.12 16.28
CA GLN A 144 -28.45 -0.64 16.43
C GLN A 144 -28.45 -2.13 16.75
N GLU A 145 -29.14 -2.56 17.81
CA GLU A 145 -29.17 -3.96 18.26
C GLU A 145 -29.73 -4.96 17.23
N HIS A 146 -30.61 -4.51 16.34
CA HIS A 146 -31.28 -5.36 15.35
C HIS A 146 -30.61 -5.33 13.97
N MET A 147 -29.50 -4.63 13.82
CA MET A 147 -28.75 -4.50 12.57
C MET A 147 -27.42 -5.27 12.62
N SER A 148 -26.88 -5.58 11.46
CA SER A 148 -25.56 -6.20 11.37
C SER A 148 -24.76 -5.71 10.17
N PHE A 149 -23.46 -5.72 10.32
CA PHE A 149 -22.52 -5.37 9.27
C PHE A 149 -21.43 -6.45 9.22
N THR A 150 -21.43 -7.23 8.16
CA THR A 150 -20.57 -8.41 8.01
C THR A 150 -19.63 -8.22 6.84
N LEU A 151 -18.34 -8.42 7.08
CA LEU A 151 -17.29 -8.42 6.06
C LEU A 151 -16.80 -9.87 5.87
N VAL A 152 -16.74 -10.30 4.62
CA VAL A 152 -16.23 -11.61 4.24
C VAL A 152 -15.10 -11.41 3.24
N GLY A 153 -13.99 -12.11 3.41
CA GLY A 153 -12.85 -12.01 2.53
C GLY A 153 -11.66 -12.83 3.00
N ASP A 154 -10.65 -12.86 2.16
CA ASP A 154 -9.37 -13.52 2.44
C ASP A 154 -8.21 -12.62 1.97
N PRO A 155 -7.44 -12.01 2.87
CA PRO A 155 -6.31 -11.13 2.49
C PRO A 155 -5.32 -11.78 1.53
N LYS A 156 -5.18 -13.14 1.59
CA LYS A 156 -4.30 -13.91 0.72
C LYS A 156 -4.74 -13.94 -0.75
N GLN A 157 -6.01 -13.64 -1.01
CA GLN A 157 -6.62 -13.66 -2.35
C GLN A 157 -6.66 -12.28 -3.00
N SER A 158 -6.13 -11.23 -2.35
CA SER A 158 -6.09 -9.88 -2.91
C SER A 158 -5.19 -9.81 -4.14
N ILE A 159 -5.77 -9.58 -5.31
CA ILE A 159 -5.08 -9.48 -6.60
C ILE A 159 -5.40 -8.19 -7.35
N TYR A 160 -6.28 -7.32 -6.83
CA TYR A 160 -6.75 -6.11 -7.50
C TYR A 160 -6.13 -4.81 -7.00
N ARG A 161 -4.91 -4.85 -6.45
CA ARG A 161 -4.18 -3.65 -6.01
C ARG A 161 -4.03 -2.62 -7.13
N PHE A 162 -3.85 -3.05 -8.38
CA PHE A 162 -3.76 -2.17 -9.54
C PHE A 162 -5.08 -1.43 -9.87
N ARG A 163 -6.20 -1.86 -9.27
CA ARG A 163 -7.52 -1.19 -9.35
C ARG A 163 -7.85 -0.41 -8.07
N GLY A 164 -6.90 -0.28 -7.15
CA GLY A 164 -7.07 0.42 -5.88
C GLY A 164 -7.58 -0.47 -4.74
N GLY A 165 -7.71 -1.79 -4.94
CA GLY A 165 -7.98 -2.74 -3.85
C GLY A 165 -6.86 -2.70 -2.82
N ASP A 166 -7.19 -2.68 -1.54
CA ASP A 166 -6.24 -2.58 -0.43
C ASP A 166 -6.52 -3.64 0.64
N SER A 167 -5.79 -4.75 0.55
CA SER A 167 -5.89 -5.83 1.54
C SER A 167 -5.46 -5.39 2.95
N GLN A 168 -4.70 -4.29 3.08
CA GLN A 168 -4.30 -3.75 4.37
C GLN A 168 -5.51 -3.32 5.20
N LEU A 169 -6.56 -2.82 4.56
CA LEU A 169 -7.83 -2.50 5.26
C LEU A 169 -8.38 -3.69 6.05
N MET A 170 -8.41 -4.86 5.41
CA MET A 170 -8.89 -6.07 6.07
C MET A 170 -7.94 -6.50 7.20
N LEU A 171 -6.63 -6.40 6.98
CA LEU A 171 -5.63 -6.70 8.00
C LEU A 171 -5.73 -5.76 9.20
N ASP A 172 -5.99 -4.48 8.98
CA ASP A 172 -6.14 -3.50 10.05
C ASP A 172 -7.39 -3.77 10.89
N ILE A 173 -8.49 -4.20 10.27
CA ILE A 173 -9.70 -4.62 10.97
C ILE A 173 -9.43 -5.89 11.81
N ILE A 174 -8.80 -6.93 11.21
CA ILE A 174 -8.44 -8.18 11.89
C ILE A 174 -7.53 -7.90 13.08
N ASN A 175 -6.51 -7.04 12.91
CA ASN A 175 -5.56 -6.67 13.94
C ASN A 175 -6.09 -5.60 14.92
N LYS A 176 -7.36 -5.20 14.81
CA LYS A 176 -8.00 -4.18 15.66
C LYS A 176 -7.26 -2.83 15.65
N LYS A 177 -6.64 -2.49 14.53
CA LYS A 177 -5.96 -1.20 14.34
C LYS A 177 -6.94 -0.11 13.91
N GLU A 178 -8.06 -0.48 13.32
CA GLU A 178 -9.09 0.45 12.92
C GLU A 178 -9.90 0.93 14.12
N ILE A 179 -10.17 2.23 14.20
CA ILE A 179 -11.06 2.82 15.20
C ILE A 179 -12.49 2.50 14.77
N SER A 180 -13.13 1.58 15.49
CA SER A 180 -14.55 1.26 15.33
C SER A 180 -15.27 1.50 16.65
N PRO A 181 -16.53 1.99 16.64
CA PRO A 181 -17.33 2.13 17.85
C PRO A 181 -17.64 0.80 18.52
N VAL A 182 -17.53 -0.31 17.79
CA VAL A 182 -17.76 -1.68 18.28
C VAL A 182 -16.62 -2.57 17.83
N PHE A 183 -16.16 -3.46 18.73
CA PHE A 183 -15.16 -4.46 18.38
C PHE A 183 -15.75 -5.48 17.41
N ALA A 184 -15.06 -5.68 16.28
CA ALA A 184 -15.44 -6.73 15.35
C ALA A 184 -15.25 -8.11 15.98
N GLN A 185 -16.24 -8.99 15.81
CA GLN A 185 -16.11 -10.41 16.08
C GLN A 185 -15.47 -11.06 14.87
N LEU A 186 -14.29 -11.65 15.05
CA LEU A 186 -13.57 -12.36 14.01
C LEU A 186 -13.91 -13.85 14.06
N GLU A 187 -14.34 -14.39 12.93
CA GLU A 187 -14.58 -15.82 12.74
C GLU A 187 -13.78 -16.33 11.55
N ASN A 188 -13.03 -17.40 11.74
CA ASN A 188 -12.29 -18.07 10.68
C ASN A 188 -13.10 -19.24 10.12
N LEU A 189 -13.15 -19.37 8.79
CA LEU A 189 -13.78 -20.52 8.13
C LEU A 189 -12.78 -21.67 8.07
N GLU A 190 -12.89 -22.59 9.03
CA GLU A 190 -11.95 -23.71 9.18
C GLU A 190 -12.15 -24.83 8.14
N ASN A 191 -13.31 -24.92 7.52
CA ASN A 191 -13.68 -26.06 6.67
C ASN A 191 -13.65 -25.67 5.19
N ASN A 192 -12.97 -26.49 4.39
CA ASN A 192 -12.95 -26.36 2.93
C ASN A 192 -13.78 -27.47 2.28
N TYR A 193 -14.90 -27.09 1.68
CA TYR A 193 -15.81 -27.98 0.98
C TYR A 193 -15.58 -28.05 -0.52
N ARG A 194 -14.77 -27.11 -1.07
CA ARG A 194 -14.53 -26.96 -2.49
C ARG A 194 -13.42 -27.87 -3.00
N SER A 195 -12.33 -27.97 -2.26
CA SER A 195 -11.09 -28.57 -2.76
C SER A 195 -10.87 -29.97 -2.17
N ALA A 196 -10.23 -30.83 -2.98
CA ALA A 196 -9.80 -32.14 -2.53
C ALA A 196 -8.78 -32.08 -1.40
N LYS A 197 -8.72 -33.11 -0.56
CA LYS A 197 -7.85 -33.18 0.60
C LYS A 197 -6.37 -32.90 0.27
N ASN A 198 -5.86 -33.55 -0.77
CA ASN A 198 -4.45 -33.37 -1.17
C ASN A 198 -4.10 -31.93 -1.54
N ILE A 199 -5.06 -31.17 -2.10
CA ILE A 199 -4.88 -29.75 -2.46
C ILE A 199 -4.90 -28.89 -1.20
N VAL A 200 -5.84 -29.15 -0.28
CA VAL A 200 -5.95 -28.42 0.98
C VAL A 200 -4.70 -28.66 1.84
N ASP A 201 -4.27 -29.91 1.97
CA ASP A 201 -3.07 -30.26 2.73
C ASP A 201 -1.81 -29.60 2.14
N PHE A 202 -1.68 -29.61 0.80
CA PHE A 202 -0.57 -28.92 0.14
C PHE A 202 -0.58 -27.42 0.40
N ASN A 203 -1.74 -26.77 0.26
CA ASN A 203 -1.87 -25.33 0.50
C ASN A 203 -1.58 -24.98 1.96
N ASN A 204 -2.08 -25.76 2.92
CA ASN A 204 -1.78 -25.57 4.33
C ASN A 204 -0.27 -25.59 4.60
N HIS A 205 0.44 -26.59 4.07
CA HIS A 205 1.90 -26.67 4.24
C HIS A 205 2.64 -25.52 3.53
N LEU A 206 2.22 -25.18 2.31
CA LEU A 206 2.82 -24.11 1.53
C LEU A 206 2.69 -22.77 2.24
N TYR A 207 1.49 -22.40 2.69
CA TYR A 207 1.27 -21.13 3.38
C TYR A 207 2.00 -21.08 4.73
N GLN A 208 1.99 -22.16 5.51
CA GLN A 208 2.78 -22.22 6.75
C GLN A 208 4.29 -22.04 6.51
N TYR A 209 4.80 -22.63 5.44
CA TYR A 209 6.20 -22.44 5.06
C TYR A 209 6.49 -21.01 4.63
N LEU A 210 5.65 -20.43 3.77
CA LEU A 210 5.82 -19.07 3.28
C LEU A 210 5.65 -18.01 4.38
N ALA A 211 4.78 -18.24 5.36
CA ALA A 211 4.57 -17.34 6.47
C ALA A 211 5.85 -17.03 7.26
N GLN A 212 6.81 -17.96 7.29
CA GLN A 212 8.09 -17.75 7.97
C GLN A 212 8.93 -16.62 7.37
N PHE A 213 8.68 -16.25 6.12
CA PHE A 213 9.40 -15.20 5.39
C PHE A 213 8.64 -13.88 5.33
N THR A 214 7.44 -13.82 5.93
CA THR A 214 6.63 -12.60 5.96
C THR A 214 6.87 -11.80 7.24
N GLU A 215 6.42 -10.55 7.25
CA GLU A 215 6.43 -9.72 8.45
C GLU A 215 5.55 -10.31 9.55
N LYS A 216 5.83 -10.00 10.81
CA LYS A 216 5.13 -10.58 11.97
C LYS A 216 3.61 -10.40 11.91
N GLU A 217 3.14 -9.28 11.39
CA GLU A 217 1.71 -8.98 11.26
C GLU A 217 0.99 -9.92 10.29
N HIS A 218 1.71 -10.45 9.31
CA HIS A 218 1.18 -11.39 8.32
C HIS A 218 1.36 -12.86 8.72
N GLN A 219 2.33 -13.17 9.61
CA GLN A 219 2.67 -14.54 9.96
C GLN A 219 1.50 -15.32 10.53
N GLU A 220 0.66 -14.72 11.36
CA GLU A 220 -0.50 -15.39 11.94
C GLU A 220 -1.56 -15.69 10.87
N ILE A 221 -1.83 -14.74 10.01
CA ILE A 221 -2.87 -14.82 8.97
C ILE A 221 -2.48 -15.83 7.89
N PHE A 222 -1.22 -15.82 7.44
CA PHE A 222 -0.72 -16.74 6.42
C PHE A 222 -0.26 -18.08 6.99
N GLY A 223 -0.02 -18.17 8.30
CA GLY A 223 0.37 -19.37 9.03
C GLY A 223 -0.81 -20.11 9.63
N SER A 224 -0.93 -20.04 10.95
CA SER A 224 -1.96 -20.79 11.70
C SER A 224 -3.39 -20.38 11.34
N GLY A 225 -3.65 -19.09 11.12
CA GLY A 225 -4.97 -18.56 10.72
C GLY A 225 -5.44 -18.99 9.33
N SER A 226 -4.55 -19.57 8.51
CA SER A 226 -4.91 -20.04 7.16
C SER A 226 -5.25 -21.51 7.07
N LEU A 227 -5.11 -22.26 8.15
CA LEU A 227 -5.34 -23.70 8.17
C LEU A 227 -6.80 -24.06 7.89
N GLN A 228 -7.01 -24.95 6.95
CA GLN A 228 -8.33 -25.47 6.60
C GLN A 228 -8.40 -27.00 6.70
N ALA A 229 -9.54 -27.50 7.12
CA ALA A 229 -9.86 -28.94 7.10
C ALA A 229 -10.65 -29.29 5.84
N ALA A 230 -10.13 -30.19 5.02
CA ALA A 230 -10.84 -30.64 3.83
C ALA A 230 -12.09 -31.44 4.21
N LYS A 231 -13.23 -31.07 3.66
CA LYS A 231 -14.52 -31.76 3.81
C LYS A 231 -15.03 -32.38 2.50
N SER A 232 -14.33 -32.14 1.40
CA SER A 232 -14.65 -32.71 0.10
C SER A 232 -14.15 -34.16 0.00
N ASN A 233 -14.96 -35.03 -0.58
CA ASN A 233 -14.60 -36.42 -0.90
C ASN A 233 -13.96 -36.55 -2.29
N MET A 234 -13.63 -35.43 -2.96
CA MET A 234 -13.01 -35.42 -4.29
C MET A 234 -11.55 -35.88 -4.20
N GLU A 235 -11.12 -36.61 -5.20
CA GLU A 235 -9.70 -36.87 -5.43
C GLU A 235 -9.05 -35.67 -6.08
N GLY A 236 -7.86 -35.30 -5.62
CA GLY A 236 -7.09 -34.19 -6.14
C GLY A 236 -5.63 -34.58 -6.37
N ARG A 237 -4.94 -33.85 -7.24
CA ARG A 237 -3.51 -34.01 -7.50
C ARG A 237 -2.79 -32.68 -7.51
N VAL A 238 -1.67 -32.64 -6.79
CA VAL A 238 -0.70 -31.54 -6.88
C VAL A 238 0.52 -32.05 -7.64
N ARG A 239 0.96 -31.27 -8.61
CA ARG A 239 2.20 -31.53 -9.36
C ARG A 239 3.05 -30.27 -9.37
N ILE A 240 4.30 -30.40 -8.95
CA ILE A 240 5.32 -29.34 -9.03
C ILE A 240 6.30 -29.75 -10.14
N ASN A 241 6.54 -28.85 -11.08
CA ASN A 241 7.49 -29.08 -12.19
C ASN A 241 8.77 -28.30 -11.97
#